data_a5b3ea586e0b930f6545f7d98e0684fb
#
_entry.id   a5b3ea586e0b930f6545f7d98e0684fb
#
_cell.length_a   1.000
_cell.length_b   1.000
_cell.length_c   1.000
_cell.angle_alpha   90.00
_cell.angle_beta   90.00
_cell.angle_gamma   90.00
#
_symmetry.space_group_name_H-M   'P 1'
#
loop_
_entity.id
_entity.type
_entity.pdbx_description
1 polymer ?
#
loop_
_entity_poly.entity_id
_entity_poly.type
_entity_poly.pdbx_seq_one_letter_code
_entity_poly.pdbx_strand_id
1 'polypeptide(L)'
;AQFDNTVNFSVYNLAGTLVTNPTVSKGPTVNVPAGTGNPCLTTPPNICTEYADYVTTLTLPPVAGGYTISYQRCCRNSTITNITNPGSRGNTYTVQIPSMDNSCNTAPAFTTVPPIVLCLGDQLSIDASATEADGDSLFYEFCDIYTGGASGNPTPNPATPPPYTLIQFVAPATASQPVPGNPALSINSNTGMITGVATTIGQYVVGICVSEYRNGQFVATVRRDYQFNVTNCIINTVADLVTQLEDPGLYCDGRTLTFTPQTTGALTYFWDFGDTSSVNDTSSLAAPTYTFPDTGHYTVTLVINPGLVCTDTVREVFRVMNAPDYFIDKQGVPCIEVQDYRFEAKGTAPIDAQISWDFGSNSNTFGATGPLVTG
;
A
#
# COMPACT_ATOMS: atom_id res chain seq x y z
N ALA A 1 -8.52 -8.05 -20.34
CA ALA A 1 -9.90 -8.17 -20.85
C ALA A 1 -10.32 -6.80 -21.35
N GLN A 2 -10.96 -6.75 -22.51
CA GLN A 2 -11.47 -5.48 -23.04
C GLN A 2 -12.93 -5.34 -22.60
N PHE A 3 -13.30 -4.17 -22.07
CA PHE A 3 -14.69 -3.88 -21.76
C PHE A 3 -15.53 -3.72 -23.02
N ASP A 4 -16.78 -4.18 -22.99
CA ASP A 4 -17.71 -3.94 -24.09
C ASP A 4 -18.03 -2.44 -24.17
N ASN A 5 -18.18 -1.89 -25.36
CA ASN A 5 -18.55 -0.48 -25.54
C ASN A 5 -19.96 -0.20 -25.02
N THR A 6 -20.83 -1.19 -25.04
CA THR A 6 -22.19 -1.14 -24.53
C THR A 6 -22.58 -2.43 -23.84
N VAL A 7 -23.44 -2.35 -22.83
CA VAL A 7 -24.07 -3.49 -22.15
C VAL A 7 -25.57 -3.32 -22.14
N ASN A 8 -26.30 -4.42 -21.96
CA ASN A 8 -27.77 -4.38 -21.80
C ASN A 8 -28.14 -4.71 -20.35
N PHE A 9 -28.92 -3.88 -19.72
CA PHE A 9 -29.47 -4.12 -18.38
C PHE A 9 -30.90 -4.65 -18.49
N SER A 10 -31.06 -5.94 -18.28
CA SER A 10 -32.38 -6.58 -18.34
C SER A 10 -33.13 -6.38 -17.03
N VAL A 11 -34.27 -5.73 -17.07
CA VAL A 11 -35.12 -5.43 -15.91
C VAL A 11 -36.29 -6.38 -15.88
N TYR A 12 -36.43 -7.14 -14.81
CA TYR A 12 -37.48 -8.14 -14.60
C TYR A 12 -38.36 -7.74 -13.42
N ASN A 13 -39.66 -8.02 -13.52
CA ASN A 13 -40.56 -7.98 -12.36
C ASN A 13 -40.43 -9.26 -11.52
N LEU A 14 -41.15 -9.36 -10.41
CA LEU A 14 -41.14 -10.51 -9.51
C LEU A 14 -41.52 -11.83 -10.21
N ALA A 15 -42.36 -11.79 -11.23
CA ALA A 15 -42.76 -12.96 -12.00
C ALA A 15 -41.70 -13.40 -13.04
N GLY A 16 -40.55 -12.74 -13.12
CA GLY A 16 -39.52 -12.99 -14.12
C GLY A 16 -39.87 -12.49 -15.53
N THR A 17 -40.88 -11.64 -15.67
CA THR A 17 -41.24 -11.04 -16.96
C THR A 17 -40.32 -9.86 -17.25
N LEU A 18 -39.77 -9.82 -18.46
CA LEU A 18 -38.94 -8.71 -18.93
C LEU A 18 -39.78 -7.43 -19.06
N VAL A 19 -39.38 -6.37 -18.36
CA VAL A 19 -40.04 -5.08 -18.37
C VAL A 19 -39.40 -4.12 -19.36
N THR A 20 -38.06 -4.04 -19.31
CA THR A 20 -37.26 -3.23 -20.24
C THR A 20 -35.82 -3.78 -20.30
N ASN A 21 -35.10 -3.42 -21.36
CA ASN A 21 -33.75 -3.93 -21.61
C ASN A 21 -32.88 -2.85 -22.28
N PRO A 22 -32.61 -1.73 -21.56
CA PRO A 22 -31.84 -0.62 -22.12
C PRO A 22 -30.41 -1.00 -22.45
N THR A 23 -29.91 -0.43 -23.53
CA THR A 23 -28.50 -0.45 -23.89
C THR A 23 -27.78 0.71 -23.24
N VAL A 24 -26.70 0.46 -22.52
CA VAL A 24 -25.96 1.43 -21.73
C VAL A 24 -24.52 1.50 -22.24
N SER A 25 -24.05 2.71 -22.51
CA SER A 25 -22.67 2.95 -22.98
C SER A 25 -21.69 2.91 -21.84
N LYS A 26 -20.48 2.44 -22.15
CA LYS A 26 -19.34 2.42 -21.24
C LYS A 26 -18.87 3.83 -20.91
N GLY A 27 -18.59 4.10 -19.64
CA GLY A 27 -17.85 5.25 -19.17
C GLY A 27 -16.35 5.19 -19.45
N PRO A 28 -15.57 6.12 -18.92
CA PRO A 28 -14.11 6.07 -19.01
C PRO A 28 -13.55 4.79 -18.41
N THR A 29 -12.47 4.26 -19.00
CA THR A 29 -11.72 3.17 -18.41
C THR A 29 -10.63 3.74 -17.51
N VAL A 30 -10.52 3.24 -16.28
CA VAL A 30 -9.58 3.69 -15.26
C VAL A 30 -8.71 2.52 -14.81
N ASN A 31 -7.40 2.73 -14.74
CA ASN A 31 -6.48 1.74 -14.17
C ASN A 31 -6.62 1.69 -12.65
N VAL A 32 -6.74 0.49 -12.11
CA VAL A 32 -6.69 0.25 -10.66
C VAL A 32 -5.24 -0.04 -10.30
N PRO A 33 -4.62 0.75 -9.40
CA PRO A 33 -3.29 0.44 -8.92
C PRO A 33 -3.23 -0.97 -8.32
N ALA A 34 -2.24 -1.74 -8.69
CA ALA A 34 -2.01 -3.06 -8.12
C ALA A 34 -1.45 -2.90 -6.70
N GLY A 35 -2.33 -2.70 -5.72
CA GLY A 35 -2.00 -2.64 -4.30
C GLY A 35 -2.17 -3.99 -3.62
N THR A 36 -1.34 -4.28 -2.63
CA THR A 36 -1.46 -5.47 -1.76
C THR A 36 -2.34 -5.20 -0.54
N GLY A 37 -2.71 -3.93 -0.29
CA GLY A 37 -3.27 -3.50 0.99
C GLY A 37 -2.23 -3.39 2.11
N ASN A 38 -1.00 -3.85 1.90
CA ASN A 38 0.12 -3.76 2.83
C ASN A 38 1.22 -2.89 2.19
N PRO A 39 1.56 -1.73 2.77
CA PRO A 39 2.52 -0.80 2.18
C PRO A 39 3.96 -1.35 2.12
N CYS A 40 4.25 -2.40 2.88
CA CYS A 40 5.54 -3.08 2.91
C CYS A 40 5.80 -4.00 1.72
N LEU A 41 4.77 -4.33 0.98
CA LEU A 41 4.81 -5.39 -0.02
C LEU A 41 4.63 -4.82 -1.41
N THR A 42 5.51 -5.21 -2.31
CA THR A 42 5.38 -4.89 -3.73
C THR A 42 4.74 -6.05 -4.47
N THR A 43 3.79 -5.72 -5.34
CA THR A 43 3.17 -6.70 -6.23
C THR A 43 4.14 -7.12 -7.32
N PRO A 44 4.06 -8.36 -7.82
CA PRO A 44 4.78 -8.74 -9.01
C PRO A 44 4.47 -7.77 -10.18
N PRO A 45 5.44 -7.46 -11.03
CA PRO A 45 5.19 -6.68 -12.24
C PRO A 45 4.19 -7.40 -13.15
N ASN A 46 3.45 -6.65 -13.95
CA ASN A 46 2.47 -7.13 -14.95
C ASN A 46 1.07 -7.49 -14.41
N ILE A 47 0.68 -7.02 -13.22
CA ILE A 47 -0.72 -7.05 -12.83
C ILE A 47 -1.36 -5.75 -13.30
N CYS A 48 -2.21 -5.86 -14.33
CA CYS A 48 -2.98 -4.75 -14.86
C CYS A 48 -4.47 -5.00 -14.61
N THR A 49 -5.10 -4.14 -13.83
CA THR A 49 -6.54 -4.19 -13.59
C THR A 49 -7.14 -2.84 -13.93
N GLU A 50 -8.24 -2.90 -14.65
CA GLU A 50 -8.99 -1.74 -15.07
C GLU A 50 -10.44 -1.86 -14.58
N TYR A 51 -11.11 -0.74 -14.39
CA TYR A 51 -12.56 -0.68 -14.23
C TYR A 51 -13.18 0.34 -15.18
N ALA A 52 -14.46 0.15 -15.47
CA ALA A 52 -15.29 1.11 -16.17
C ALA A 52 -16.73 1.02 -15.67
N ASP A 53 -17.40 2.16 -15.59
CA ASP A 53 -18.78 2.24 -15.16
C ASP A 53 -19.73 2.24 -16.35
N TYR A 54 -20.90 1.65 -16.14
CA TYR A 54 -22.05 1.71 -17.05
C TYR A 54 -23.21 2.30 -16.27
N VAL A 55 -23.59 3.51 -16.58
CA VAL A 55 -24.56 4.27 -15.80
C VAL A 55 -25.75 4.68 -16.68
N THR A 56 -26.95 4.45 -16.18
CA THR A 56 -28.19 4.89 -16.84
C THR A 56 -29.26 5.25 -15.81
N THR A 57 -30.24 6.03 -16.23
CA THR A 57 -31.43 6.33 -15.44
C THR A 57 -32.65 5.72 -16.12
N LEU A 58 -33.46 5.02 -15.35
CA LEU A 58 -34.67 4.38 -15.83
C LEU A 58 -35.91 4.92 -15.06
N THR A 59 -36.99 5.12 -15.77
CA THR A 59 -38.29 5.38 -15.14
C THR A 59 -39.07 4.07 -15.12
N LEU A 60 -39.29 3.56 -13.91
CA LEU A 60 -40.00 2.30 -13.69
C LEU A 60 -41.30 2.61 -12.88
N PRO A 61 -42.48 2.10 -13.31
CA PRO A 61 -43.69 2.27 -12.53
C PRO A 61 -43.61 1.46 -11.22
N PRO A 62 -44.21 1.91 -10.13
CA PRO A 62 -44.33 1.14 -8.92
C PRO A 62 -45.01 -0.21 -9.16
N VAL A 63 -44.39 -1.31 -8.66
CA VAL A 63 -44.97 -2.65 -8.78
C VAL A 63 -44.71 -3.46 -7.51
N ALA A 64 -45.72 -4.21 -7.09
CA ALA A 64 -45.58 -5.11 -5.95
C ALA A 64 -44.46 -6.11 -6.17
N GLY A 65 -43.57 -6.28 -5.17
CA GLY A 65 -42.39 -7.12 -5.26
C GLY A 65 -41.19 -6.50 -5.96
N GLY A 66 -41.30 -5.27 -6.46
CA GLY A 66 -40.18 -4.52 -7.04
C GLY A 66 -39.64 -5.09 -8.35
N TYR A 67 -38.37 -4.88 -8.60
CA TYR A 67 -37.68 -5.28 -9.82
C TYR A 67 -36.35 -5.93 -9.52
N THR A 68 -35.90 -6.76 -10.47
CA THR A 68 -34.53 -7.28 -10.52
C THR A 68 -33.88 -6.78 -11.80
N ILE A 69 -32.75 -6.10 -11.68
CA ILE A 69 -31.91 -5.70 -12.80
C ILE A 69 -30.78 -6.71 -12.93
N SER A 70 -30.50 -7.18 -14.15
CA SER A 70 -29.49 -8.20 -14.41
C SER A 70 -28.64 -7.87 -15.62
N TYR A 71 -27.36 -8.21 -15.49
CA TYR A 71 -26.41 -8.25 -16.56
C TYR A 71 -25.61 -9.58 -16.49
N GLN A 72 -25.41 -10.24 -17.61
CA GLN A 72 -24.70 -11.51 -17.68
C GLN A 72 -23.56 -11.44 -18.67
N ARG A 73 -22.41 -11.99 -18.28
CA ARG A 73 -21.23 -12.08 -19.14
C ARG A 73 -20.41 -13.34 -18.89
N CYS A 74 -20.03 -14.03 -19.94
CA CYS A 74 -19.04 -15.11 -19.95
C CYS A 74 -17.69 -14.56 -20.47
N CYS A 75 -16.51 -15.09 -20.13
CA CYS A 75 -16.32 -16.17 -19.20
C CYS A 75 -15.35 -15.71 -18.12
N ARG A 76 -15.31 -16.41 -16.99
CA ARG A 76 -14.34 -16.18 -15.94
C ARG A 76 -12.94 -16.55 -16.39
N ASN A 77 -11.93 -16.06 -15.70
CA ASN A 77 -10.55 -16.45 -15.94
C ASN A 77 -10.37 -17.96 -15.74
N SER A 78 -9.83 -18.65 -16.74
CA SER A 78 -9.63 -20.11 -16.70
C SER A 78 -8.63 -20.57 -15.64
N THR A 79 -7.83 -19.66 -15.08
CA THR A 79 -6.84 -19.93 -14.03
C THR A 79 -7.41 -19.89 -12.60
N ILE A 80 -8.69 -19.55 -12.44
CA ILE A 80 -9.38 -19.63 -11.15
C ILE A 80 -9.41 -21.09 -10.67
N THR A 81 -9.05 -21.32 -9.41
CA THR A 81 -8.81 -22.66 -8.87
C THR A 81 -9.92 -23.17 -7.96
N ASN A 82 -10.76 -22.30 -7.40
CA ASN A 82 -11.75 -22.66 -6.37
C ASN A 82 -13.16 -22.94 -6.90
N ILE A 83 -13.37 -22.92 -8.22
CA ILE A 83 -14.65 -23.25 -8.86
C ILE A 83 -14.48 -24.25 -10.00
N THR A 84 -15.57 -24.94 -10.34
CA THR A 84 -15.56 -25.93 -11.45
C THR A 84 -15.60 -25.25 -12.82
N ASN A 85 -14.70 -25.64 -13.75
CA ASN A 85 -14.66 -25.22 -15.15
C ASN A 85 -14.78 -23.68 -15.35
N PRO A 86 -13.94 -22.85 -14.69
CA PRO A 86 -14.10 -21.41 -14.70
C PRO A 86 -14.14 -20.80 -16.11
N GLY A 87 -13.31 -21.26 -17.02
CA GLY A 87 -13.25 -20.76 -18.40
C GLY A 87 -14.50 -21.00 -19.26
N SER A 88 -15.48 -21.74 -18.75
CA SER A 88 -16.78 -21.95 -19.38
C SER A 88 -17.94 -21.38 -18.55
N ARG A 89 -17.67 -20.78 -17.42
CA ARG A 89 -18.65 -20.20 -16.50
C ARG A 89 -18.58 -18.68 -16.56
N GLY A 90 -19.73 -18.06 -16.80
CA GLY A 90 -19.87 -16.60 -16.74
C GLY A 90 -20.31 -16.11 -15.37
N ASN A 91 -20.70 -14.85 -15.35
CA ASN A 91 -21.18 -14.11 -14.17
C ASN A 91 -22.58 -13.61 -14.41
N THR A 92 -23.39 -13.55 -13.35
CA THR A 92 -24.60 -12.74 -13.30
C THR A 92 -24.42 -11.64 -12.26
N TYR A 93 -24.43 -10.41 -12.71
CA TYR A 93 -24.50 -9.22 -11.86
C TYR A 93 -25.96 -8.84 -11.73
N THR A 94 -26.41 -8.67 -10.50
CA THR A 94 -27.81 -8.38 -10.24
C THR A 94 -27.98 -7.47 -9.03
N VAL A 95 -28.99 -6.62 -9.10
CA VAL A 95 -29.48 -5.81 -7.99
C VAL A 95 -30.98 -5.89 -7.93
N GLN A 96 -31.51 -5.90 -6.70
CA GLN A 96 -32.94 -5.85 -6.44
C GLN A 96 -33.34 -4.42 -6.12
N ILE A 97 -34.40 -3.95 -6.76
CA ILE A 97 -35.13 -2.73 -6.38
C ILE A 97 -36.34 -3.21 -5.59
N PRO A 98 -36.40 -2.95 -4.28
CA PRO A 98 -37.51 -3.40 -3.43
C PRO A 98 -38.86 -2.78 -3.86
N SER A 99 -39.94 -3.34 -3.38
CA SER A 99 -41.27 -2.78 -3.56
C SER A 99 -41.32 -1.39 -2.92
N MET A 100 -41.70 -0.38 -3.72
CA MET A 100 -41.70 1.03 -3.27
C MET A 100 -43.09 1.44 -2.73
N ASP A 101 -43.49 0.79 -1.65
CA ASP A 101 -44.81 1.05 -1.03
C ASP A 101 -44.88 2.30 -0.12
N ASN A 102 -44.08 3.31 -0.34
CA ASN A 102 -44.03 4.64 0.26
C ASN A 102 -42.67 5.15 0.74
N SER A 103 -41.58 4.46 0.47
CA SER A 103 -40.22 4.97 0.81
C SER A 103 -39.24 4.74 -0.34
N CYS A 104 -38.42 5.73 -0.63
CA CYS A 104 -37.28 5.54 -1.51
C CYS A 104 -36.23 4.65 -0.82
N ASN A 105 -35.44 3.92 -1.61
CA ASN A 105 -34.30 3.15 -1.13
C ASN A 105 -33.09 3.45 -2.00
N THR A 106 -31.98 3.75 -1.34
CA THR A 106 -30.66 3.89 -1.95
C THR A 106 -29.84 2.66 -1.60
N ALA A 107 -29.51 1.84 -2.58
CA ALA A 107 -28.73 0.62 -2.32
C ALA A 107 -27.35 0.93 -1.71
N PRO A 108 -26.82 0.08 -0.83
CA PRO A 108 -25.49 0.23 -0.26
C PRO A 108 -24.43 0.37 -1.34
N ALA A 109 -23.53 1.35 -1.16
CA ALA A 109 -22.43 1.62 -2.07
C ALA A 109 -21.10 1.28 -1.39
N PHE A 110 -20.38 0.29 -1.91
CA PHE A 110 -19.06 -0.06 -1.40
C PHE A 110 -18.09 1.11 -1.54
N THR A 111 -17.32 1.40 -0.48
CA THR A 111 -16.43 2.57 -0.38
C THR A 111 -15.13 2.38 -1.14
N THR A 112 -14.67 1.15 -1.27
CA THR A 112 -13.37 0.82 -1.84
C THR A 112 -13.44 -0.27 -2.91
N VAL A 113 -12.40 -0.32 -3.74
CA VAL A 113 -12.10 -1.49 -4.56
C VAL A 113 -11.07 -2.32 -3.77
N PRO A 114 -11.38 -3.56 -3.40
CA PRO A 114 -10.43 -4.39 -2.65
C PRO A 114 -9.13 -4.61 -3.42
N PRO A 115 -8.02 -4.87 -2.71
CA PRO A 115 -6.76 -5.24 -3.35
C PRO A 115 -6.94 -6.51 -4.18
N ILE A 116 -6.41 -6.50 -5.38
CA ILE A 116 -6.53 -7.64 -6.32
C ILE A 116 -5.50 -8.71 -5.99
N VAL A 117 -4.43 -8.33 -5.33
CA VAL A 117 -3.30 -9.18 -4.94
C VAL A 117 -3.29 -9.36 -3.45
N LEU A 118 -3.26 -10.62 -3.02
CA LEU A 118 -3.04 -11.02 -1.64
C LEU A 118 -1.69 -11.69 -1.53
N CYS A 119 -0.91 -11.31 -0.53
CA CYS A 119 0.40 -11.90 -0.31
C CYS A 119 0.28 -13.19 0.50
N LEU A 120 0.96 -14.23 0.02
CA LEU A 120 1.00 -15.53 0.69
C LEU A 120 1.60 -15.38 2.09
N GLY A 121 0.90 -15.87 3.10
CA GLY A 121 1.36 -15.86 4.49
C GLY A 121 1.27 -14.53 5.21
N ASP A 122 0.79 -13.47 4.54
CA ASP A 122 0.61 -12.16 5.16
C ASP A 122 -0.75 -12.03 5.86
N GLN A 123 -0.77 -11.28 6.98
CA GLN A 123 -1.99 -10.94 7.68
C GLN A 123 -2.80 -9.93 6.87
N LEU A 124 -3.93 -10.36 6.36
CA LEU A 124 -4.80 -9.52 5.56
C LEU A 124 -5.67 -8.62 6.43
N SER A 125 -5.88 -7.39 5.95
CA SER A 125 -6.83 -6.42 6.49
C SER A 125 -7.43 -5.66 5.30
N ILE A 126 -8.59 -6.13 4.80
CA ILE A 126 -9.20 -5.61 3.58
C ILE A 126 -10.52 -4.96 3.95
N ASP A 127 -10.66 -3.70 3.59
CA ASP A 127 -11.89 -2.95 3.77
C ASP A 127 -12.89 -3.26 2.63
N ALA A 128 -13.97 -3.97 2.97
CA ALA A 128 -15.11 -4.20 2.09
C ALA A 128 -16.37 -3.47 2.62
N SER A 129 -16.19 -2.38 3.35
CA SER A 129 -17.30 -1.58 3.86
C SER A 129 -18.09 -0.91 2.75
N ALA A 130 -19.33 -0.57 3.07
CA ALA A 130 -20.24 0.20 2.22
C ALA A 130 -20.84 1.36 3.01
N THR A 131 -21.20 2.42 2.28
CA THR A 131 -22.03 3.51 2.80
C THR A 131 -23.49 3.23 2.49
N GLU A 132 -24.37 3.68 3.40
CA GLU A 132 -25.80 3.58 3.27
C GLU A 132 -26.41 4.96 3.56
N ALA A 133 -27.28 5.45 2.65
CA ALA A 133 -27.74 6.84 2.67
C ALA A 133 -29.07 7.05 3.40
N ASP A 134 -29.85 5.99 3.56
CA ASP A 134 -31.22 6.06 4.11
C ASP A 134 -31.25 5.79 5.63
N GLY A 135 -30.10 5.43 6.24
CA GLY A 135 -29.95 5.10 7.65
C GLY A 135 -30.27 3.64 7.98
N ASP A 136 -30.27 2.77 6.98
CA ASP A 136 -30.46 1.32 7.17
C ASP A 136 -29.22 0.66 7.75
N SER A 137 -29.41 -0.39 8.54
CA SER A 137 -28.30 -1.17 9.06
C SER A 137 -27.78 -2.17 8.03
N LEU A 138 -26.44 -2.31 7.96
CA LEU A 138 -25.78 -3.19 7.01
C LEU A 138 -25.26 -4.46 7.68
N PHE A 139 -25.37 -5.57 6.97
CA PHE A 139 -24.83 -6.88 7.36
C PHE A 139 -23.96 -7.44 6.22
N TYR A 140 -22.72 -7.81 6.55
CA TYR A 140 -21.71 -8.27 5.60
C TYR A 140 -21.43 -9.75 5.76
N GLU A 141 -21.31 -10.46 4.62
CA GLU A 141 -20.95 -11.87 4.61
C GLU A 141 -20.23 -12.28 3.33
N PHE A 142 -19.43 -13.34 3.40
CA PHE A 142 -19.07 -14.09 2.19
C PHE A 142 -20.30 -14.88 1.72
N CYS A 143 -20.59 -14.83 0.43
CA CYS A 143 -21.83 -15.38 -0.09
C CYS A 143 -21.65 -16.13 -1.40
N ASP A 144 -22.67 -16.91 -1.73
CA ASP A 144 -22.76 -17.56 -3.04
C ASP A 144 -22.80 -16.54 -4.17
N ILE A 145 -22.18 -16.87 -5.29
CA ILE A 145 -22.17 -16.08 -6.51
C ILE A 145 -22.89 -16.82 -7.63
N TYR A 146 -23.34 -16.07 -8.63
CA TYR A 146 -24.11 -16.63 -9.73
C TYR A 146 -23.24 -16.92 -10.95
N THR A 147 -23.57 -18.00 -11.67
CA THR A 147 -23.11 -18.20 -13.04
C THR A 147 -24.07 -17.50 -14.01
N GLY A 148 -23.60 -17.18 -15.21
CA GLY A 148 -24.44 -16.60 -16.27
C GLY A 148 -23.65 -16.35 -17.54
N GLY A 149 -24.33 -16.41 -18.67
CA GLY A 149 -23.68 -16.50 -19.95
C GLY A 149 -22.96 -17.83 -20.17
N ALA A 150 -22.58 -18.14 -21.38
CA ALA A 150 -21.84 -19.35 -21.78
C ALA A 150 -20.92 -19.01 -22.94
N SER A 151 -19.94 -19.88 -23.25
CA SER A 151 -19.02 -19.67 -24.39
C SER A 151 -19.73 -19.46 -25.72
N GLY A 152 -20.87 -20.15 -25.92
CA GLY A 152 -21.69 -20.01 -27.15
C GLY A 152 -22.61 -18.77 -27.15
N ASN A 153 -22.87 -18.17 -26.01
CA ASN A 153 -23.63 -16.92 -25.83
C ASN A 153 -23.02 -16.12 -24.67
N PRO A 154 -21.91 -15.42 -24.90
CA PRO A 154 -21.14 -14.80 -23.82
C PRO A 154 -21.83 -13.59 -23.18
N THR A 155 -22.71 -12.94 -23.92
CA THR A 155 -23.46 -11.77 -23.45
C THR A 155 -24.93 -11.95 -23.80
N PRO A 156 -25.68 -12.78 -23.04
CA PRO A 156 -27.12 -13.02 -23.34
C PRO A 156 -27.88 -11.68 -23.32
N ASN A 157 -28.69 -11.51 -24.38
CA ASN A 157 -29.50 -10.29 -24.53
C ASN A 157 -30.93 -10.65 -24.95
N PRO A 158 -31.95 -10.57 -24.09
CA PRO A 158 -31.85 -10.18 -22.67
C PRO A 158 -31.08 -11.22 -21.84
N ALA A 159 -30.55 -10.76 -20.66
CA ALA A 159 -30.00 -11.67 -19.66
C ALA A 159 -31.07 -12.67 -19.19
N THR A 160 -30.66 -13.86 -18.74
CA THR A 160 -31.59 -14.84 -18.19
C THR A 160 -32.32 -14.27 -16.96
N PRO A 161 -33.64 -14.46 -16.83
CA PRO A 161 -34.37 -13.99 -15.66
C PRO A 161 -34.03 -14.77 -14.39
N PRO A 162 -34.33 -14.22 -13.19
CA PRO A 162 -34.22 -14.99 -11.94
C PRO A 162 -35.20 -16.19 -11.92
N PRO A 163 -34.94 -17.27 -11.15
CA PRO A 163 -33.80 -17.46 -10.25
C PRO A 163 -32.52 -17.83 -10.99
N TYR A 164 -31.37 -17.36 -10.45
CA TYR A 164 -30.05 -17.60 -11.05
C TYR A 164 -29.41 -18.87 -10.50
N THR A 165 -28.61 -19.53 -11.33
CA THR A 165 -27.84 -20.71 -10.94
C THR A 165 -26.60 -20.29 -10.16
N LEU A 166 -26.37 -20.93 -9.00
CA LEU A 166 -25.17 -20.72 -8.20
C LEU A 166 -23.93 -21.31 -8.86
N ILE A 167 -22.78 -20.71 -8.63
CA ILE A 167 -21.48 -21.28 -8.95
C ILE A 167 -21.24 -22.52 -8.05
N GLN A 168 -20.57 -23.51 -8.62
CA GLN A 168 -20.16 -24.70 -7.90
C GLN A 168 -18.69 -24.60 -7.48
N PHE A 169 -18.44 -24.50 -6.19
CA PHE A 169 -17.10 -24.49 -5.62
C PHE A 169 -16.46 -25.89 -5.67
N VAL A 170 -15.13 -25.91 -5.74
CA VAL A 170 -14.32 -27.15 -5.65
C VAL A 170 -13.86 -27.32 -4.22
N ALA A 171 -14.19 -28.45 -3.59
CA ALA A 171 -13.77 -28.76 -2.23
C ALA A 171 -12.24 -28.64 -2.07
N PRO A 172 -11.72 -28.10 -0.94
CA PRO A 172 -12.45 -27.71 0.29
C PRO A 172 -13.08 -26.30 0.22
N ALA A 173 -12.94 -25.55 -0.87
CA ALA A 173 -13.51 -24.22 -0.97
C ALA A 173 -15.05 -24.24 -0.94
N THR A 174 -15.61 -23.22 -0.29
CA THR A 174 -17.04 -22.95 -0.19
C THR A 174 -17.29 -21.45 -0.37
N ALA A 175 -18.55 -21.05 -0.50
CA ALA A 175 -18.88 -19.63 -0.54
C ALA A 175 -18.42 -18.88 0.73
N SER A 176 -18.53 -19.49 1.91
CA SER A 176 -18.10 -18.90 3.20
C SER A 176 -16.59 -19.00 3.47
N GLN A 177 -15.90 -19.90 2.78
CA GLN A 177 -14.44 -20.06 2.84
C GLN A 177 -13.85 -20.23 1.44
N PRO A 178 -13.85 -19.14 0.65
CA PRO A 178 -13.48 -19.24 -0.77
C PRO A 178 -11.97 -19.35 -1.02
N VAL A 179 -11.14 -18.93 -0.05
CA VAL A 179 -9.67 -18.92 -0.13
C VAL A 179 -9.09 -19.78 0.97
N PRO A 180 -8.16 -20.71 0.68
CA PRO A 180 -7.45 -21.47 1.71
C PRO A 180 -6.67 -20.56 2.64
N GLY A 181 -6.87 -20.67 3.94
CA GLY A 181 -6.26 -19.77 4.93
C GLY A 181 -6.08 -20.37 6.30
N ASN A 182 -5.07 -19.85 7.05
CA ASN A 182 -4.85 -20.18 8.46
C ASN A 182 -4.26 -18.97 9.22
N PRO A 183 -5.03 -18.24 10.04
CA PRO A 183 -6.48 -18.40 10.18
C PRO A 183 -7.23 -18.17 8.87
N ALA A 184 -8.37 -18.85 8.73
CA ALA A 184 -9.22 -18.72 7.55
C ALA A 184 -9.69 -17.29 7.35
N LEU A 185 -9.91 -16.89 6.10
CA LEU A 185 -10.48 -15.58 5.81
C LEU A 185 -11.88 -15.48 6.42
N SER A 186 -12.12 -14.40 7.11
CA SER A 186 -13.41 -14.05 7.72
C SER A 186 -13.77 -12.60 7.41
N ILE A 187 -15.05 -12.31 7.32
CA ILE A 187 -15.58 -10.96 7.17
C ILE A 187 -16.33 -10.57 8.44
N ASN A 188 -16.05 -9.40 8.98
CA ASN A 188 -16.80 -8.86 10.10
C ASN A 188 -18.18 -8.41 9.63
N SER A 189 -19.22 -9.02 10.19
CA SER A 189 -20.60 -8.80 9.74
C SER A 189 -21.13 -7.38 9.94
N ASN A 190 -20.51 -6.59 10.82
CA ASN A 190 -20.97 -5.21 11.09
C ASN A 190 -20.11 -4.16 10.35
N THR A 191 -18.84 -4.46 10.08
CA THR A 191 -17.92 -3.47 9.51
C THR A 191 -17.50 -3.75 8.09
N GLY A 192 -17.70 -4.99 7.59
CA GLY A 192 -17.21 -5.40 6.28
C GLY A 192 -15.69 -5.64 6.21
N MET A 193 -14.98 -5.55 7.35
CA MET A 193 -13.53 -5.80 7.38
C MET A 193 -13.24 -7.29 7.18
N ILE A 194 -12.44 -7.62 6.18
CA ILE A 194 -11.97 -8.99 5.90
C ILE A 194 -10.60 -9.18 6.51
N THR A 195 -10.44 -10.22 7.31
CA THR A 195 -9.17 -10.60 7.95
C THR A 195 -8.86 -12.07 7.74
N GLY A 196 -7.59 -12.46 7.88
CA GLY A 196 -7.12 -13.84 7.75
C GLY A 196 -5.75 -13.90 7.12
N VAL A 197 -5.26 -15.13 6.85
CA VAL A 197 -3.96 -15.36 6.20
C VAL A 197 -4.14 -16.37 5.08
N ALA A 198 -3.88 -15.97 3.83
CA ALA A 198 -3.94 -16.87 2.68
C ALA A 198 -2.73 -17.81 2.68
N THR A 199 -2.96 -19.13 2.53
CA THR A 199 -1.92 -20.16 2.66
C THR A 199 -1.56 -20.87 1.37
N THR A 200 -2.24 -20.58 0.27
CA THR A 200 -2.03 -21.28 -1.00
C THR A 200 -2.05 -20.30 -2.16
N ILE A 201 -1.02 -20.33 -2.99
CA ILE A 201 -0.94 -19.54 -4.23
C ILE A 201 -2.05 -19.98 -5.18
N GLY A 202 -2.71 -19.02 -5.81
CA GLY A 202 -3.77 -19.29 -6.79
C GLY A 202 -4.65 -18.09 -7.05
N GLN A 203 -5.62 -18.29 -7.94
CA GLN A 203 -6.66 -17.31 -8.22
C GLN A 203 -8.00 -17.84 -7.71
N TYR A 204 -8.68 -17.01 -6.94
CA TYR A 204 -9.87 -17.39 -6.21
C TYR A 204 -11.00 -16.42 -6.48
N VAL A 205 -12.15 -16.95 -6.81
CA VAL A 205 -13.38 -16.16 -6.88
C VAL A 205 -13.98 -16.03 -5.47
N VAL A 206 -14.44 -14.84 -5.11
CA VAL A 206 -14.98 -14.51 -3.80
C VAL A 206 -16.24 -13.67 -3.95
N GLY A 207 -17.34 -14.14 -3.40
CA GLY A 207 -18.58 -13.38 -3.29
C GLY A 207 -18.64 -12.61 -1.98
N ILE A 208 -18.94 -11.30 -2.05
CA ILE A 208 -19.19 -10.46 -0.88
C ILE A 208 -20.59 -9.87 -1.01
N CYS A 209 -21.43 -10.15 -0.03
CA CYS A 209 -22.79 -9.64 0.06
C CYS A 209 -22.89 -8.57 1.16
N VAL A 210 -23.63 -7.51 0.86
CA VAL A 210 -24.07 -6.51 1.83
C VAL A 210 -25.58 -6.47 1.80
N SER A 211 -26.19 -6.90 2.90
CA SER A 211 -27.62 -6.88 3.08
C SER A 211 -28.03 -5.70 3.94
N GLU A 212 -29.06 -5.00 3.52
CA GLU A 212 -29.63 -3.84 4.23
C GLU A 212 -30.91 -4.20 4.98
N TYR A 213 -31.05 -3.61 6.16
CA TYR A 213 -32.19 -3.84 7.05
C TYR A 213 -32.73 -2.52 7.56
N ARG A 214 -34.01 -2.25 7.29
CA ARG A 214 -34.75 -1.09 7.78
C ARG A 214 -35.64 -1.49 8.95
N ASN A 215 -35.38 -0.91 10.13
CA ASN A 215 -36.09 -1.30 11.36
C ASN A 215 -36.08 -2.82 11.64
N GLY A 216 -34.96 -3.49 11.32
CA GLY A 216 -34.79 -4.92 11.50
C GLY A 216 -35.48 -5.80 10.43
N GLN A 217 -36.10 -5.21 9.42
CA GLN A 217 -36.68 -5.92 8.28
C GLN A 217 -35.70 -5.89 7.08
N PHE A 218 -35.51 -7.04 6.45
CA PHE A 218 -34.70 -7.15 5.26
C PHE A 218 -35.27 -6.29 4.11
N VAL A 219 -34.43 -5.53 3.43
CA VAL A 219 -34.77 -4.67 2.31
C VAL A 219 -34.23 -5.23 1.01
N ALA A 220 -32.91 -5.33 0.88
CA ALA A 220 -32.24 -5.81 -0.33
C ALA A 220 -30.81 -6.29 -0.02
N THR A 221 -30.17 -6.90 -1.02
CA THR A 221 -28.77 -7.30 -0.94
C THR A 221 -28.03 -6.84 -2.19
N VAL A 222 -26.89 -6.19 -1.98
CA VAL A 222 -25.91 -5.91 -3.02
C VAL A 222 -24.82 -6.97 -2.98
N ARG A 223 -24.50 -7.55 -4.14
CA ARG A 223 -23.50 -8.61 -4.27
C ARG A 223 -22.37 -8.16 -5.15
N ARG A 224 -21.13 -8.37 -4.68
CA ARG A 224 -19.92 -8.24 -5.47
C ARG A 224 -19.26 -9.60 -5.68
N ASP A 225 -18.68 -9.79 -6.85
CA ASP A 225 -17.99 -10.99 -7.28
C ASP A 225 -16.56 -10.57 -7.67
N TYR A 226 -15.59 -10.97 -6.84
CA TYR A 226 -14.19 -10.62 -6.99
C TYR A 226 -13.33 -11.80 -7.38
N GLN A 227 -12.20 -11.49 -8.02
CA GLN A 227 -11.10 -12.42 -8.15
C GLN A 227 -9.94 -11.94 -7.29
N PHE A 228 -9.56 -12.70 -6.28
CA PHE A 228 -8.32 -12.51 -5.53
C PHE A 228 -7.20 -13.36 -6.14
N ASN A 229 -6.01 -12.76 -6.23
CA ASN A 229 -4.81 -13.44 -6.69
C ASN A 229 -3.84 -13.57 -5.51
N VAL A 230 -3.70 -14.77 -4.98
CA VAL A 230 -2.71 -15.08 -3.94
C VAL A 230 -1.38 -15.40 -4.60
N THR A 231 -0.34 -14.68 -4.25
CA THR A 231 1.00 -14.82 -4.84
C THR A 231 2.09 -14.53 -3.81
N ASN A 232 3.33 -14.87 -4.13
CA ASN A 232 4.49 -14.39 -3.37
C ASN A 232 4.68 -12.90 -3.63
N CYS A 233 4.70 -12.10 -2.56
CA CYS A 233 5.06 -10.69 -2.63
C CYS A 233 6.52 -10.50 -2.20
N ILE A 234 7.12 -9.42 -2.66
CA ILE A 234 8.50 -9.10 -2.35
C ILE A 234 8.52 -8.02 -1.27
N ILE A 235 9.22 -8.30 -0.17
CA ILE A 235 9.61 -7.28 0.81
C ILE A 235 10.86 -6.63 0.24
N ASN A 236 10.75 -5.36 -0.12
CA ASN A 236 11.88 -4.59 -0.66
C ASN A 236 12.19 -3.43 0.30
N THR A 237 12.64 -3.79 1.50
CA THR A 237 13.05 -2.84 2.54
C THR A 237 14.47 -3.14 2.97
N VAL A 238 15.29 -2.09 3.04
CA VAL A 238 16.66 -2.17 3.53
C VAL A 238 16.90 -0.94 4.40
N ALA A 239 17.22 -1.15 5.67
CA ALA A 239 17.71 -0.10 6.55
C ALA A 239 19.21 0.09 6.28
N ASP A 240 19.59 1.29 5.92
CA ASP A 240 20.98 1.68 5.70
C ASP A 240 21.15 3.17 6.02
N LEU A 241 22.35 3.56 6.41
CA LEU A 241 22.67 4.95 6.72
C LEU A 241 24.10 5.29 6.32
N VAL A 242 24.34 6.56 5.99
CA VAL A 242 25.69 7.05 5.66
C VAL A 242 26.56 6.96 6.87
N THR A 243 27.66 6.20 6.74
CA THR A 243 28.68 6.02 7.79
C THR A 243 29.77 7.08 7.69
N GLN A 244 30.58 7.21 8.75
CA GLN A 244 31.73 8.11 8.74
C GLN A 244 32.85 7.66 7.76
N LEU A 245 32.83 6.42 7.29
CA LEU A 245 33.74 5.95 6.25
C LEU A 245 33.30 6.40 4.85
N GLU A 246 32.00 6.53 4.63
CA GLU A 246 31.41 7.00 3.37
C GLU A 246 31.41 8.53 3.29
N ASP A 247 31.19 9.20 4.42
CA ASP A 247 31.30 10.64 4.55
C ASP A 247 32.28 11.03 5.68
N PRO A 248 33.56 11.16 5.38
CA PRO A 248 34.57 11.58 6.36
C PRO A 248 34.31 12.97 6.96
N GLY A 249 33.47 13.81 6.31
CA GLY A 249 33.08 15.12 6.83
C GLY A 249 32.41 15.03 8.19
N LEU A 250 31.70 13.95 8.47
CA LEU A 250 31.05 13.70 9.76
C LEU A 250 32.01 13.61 10.95
N TYR A 251 33.32 13.42 10.71
CA TYR A 251 34.32 13.54 11.79
C TYR A 251 34.61 14.99 12.19
N CYS A 252 34.31 15.94 11.31
CA CYS A 252 34.61 17.36 11.51
C CYS A 252 33.45 18.18 12.07
N ASP A 253 32.25 17.58 12.09
CA ASP A 253 31.02 18.30 12.51
C ASP A 253 30.92 18.54 14.01
N GLY A 254 31.91 18.07 14.78
CA GLY A 254 31.90 18.19 16.21
C GLY A 254 30.93 17.24 16.88
N ARG A 255 30.23 17.72 17.92
CA ARG A 255 29.29 16.89 18.68
C ARG A 255 27.88 16.88 18.11
N THR A 256 27.61 17.66 17.06
CA THR A 256 26.29 17.72 16.43
C THR A 256 26.35 17.05 15.07
N LEU A 257 25.77 15.88 14.94
CA LEU A 257 25.77 15.12 13.68
C LEU A 257 24.37 15.13 13.04
N THR A 258 24.35 15.23 11.71
CA THR A 258 23.14 15.05 10.92
C THR A 258 23.18 13.67 10.26
N PHE A 259 22.16 12.85 10.52
CA PHE A 259 22.10 11.50 10.03
C PHE A 259 21.29 11.44 8.74
N THR A 260 21.89 10.88 7.69
CA THR A 260 21.25 10.73 6.38
C THR A 260 21.05 9.24 6.11
N PRO A 261 19.79 8.76 6.05
CA PRO A 261 19.50 7.37 5.73
C PRO A 261 19.66 7.11 4.23
N GLN A 262 20.20 5.94 3.86
CA GLN A 262 20.26 5.41 2.50
C GLN A 262 19.29 4.25 2.32
N THR A 263 18.16 4.32 2.99
CA THR A 263 17.17 3.24 3.07
C THR A 263 16.38 3.04 1.78
N THR A 264 15.92 1.81 1.57
CA THR A 264 14.92 1.48 0.55
C THR A 264 13.62 1.08 1.23
N GLY A 265 12.47 1.52 0.69
CA GLY A 265 11.14 1.11 1.17
C GLY A 265 10.76 1.64 2.56
N ALA A 266 11.45 2.65 3.07
CA ALA A 266 11.12 3.25 4.35
C ALA A 266 9.86 4.13 4.26
N LEU A 267 8.89 3.88 5.13
CA LEU A 267 7.66 4.66 5.30
C LEU A 267 7.72 5.52 6.55
N THR A 268 8.30 4.95 7.60
CA THR A 268 8.48 5.58 8.91
C THR A 268 9.86 5.27 9.46
N TYR A 269 10.34 6.11 10.37
CA TYR A 269 11.67 6.03 10.93
C TYR A 269 11.59 6.04 12.46
N PHE A 270 12.49 5.32 13.11
CA PHE A 270 12.77 5.44 14.53
C PHE A 270 14.28 5.38 14.72
N TRP A 271 14.82 6.40 15.34
CA TRP A 271 16.23 6.54 15.67
C TRP A 271 16.44 6.45 17.17
N ASP A 272 17.53 5.79 17.54
CA ASP A 272 18.11 5.79 18.87
C ASP A 272 19.58 6.13 18.68
N PHE A 273 20.02 7.26 19.28
CA PHE A 273 21.38 7.77 19.09
C PHE A 273 22.39 7.14 20.05
N GLY A 274 21.96 6.25 20.94
CA GLY A 274 22.82 5.50 21.85
C GLY A 274 23.44 6.35 22.95
N ASP A 275 22.83 7.47 23.30
CA ASP A 275 23.24 8.33 24.43
C ASP A 275 22.63 7.83 25.74
N THR A 276 23.36 6.98 26.45
CA THR A 276 22.90 6.37 27.71
C THR A 276 22.70 7.39 28.86
N SER A 277 23.09 8.64 28.67
CA SER A 277 22.87 9.70 29.64
C SER A 277 21.53 10.42 29.47
N SER A 278 20.84 10.20 28.38
CA SER A 278 19.57 10.81 28.02
C SER A 278 18.48 9.76 27.79
N VAL A 279 17.24 10.10 28.09
CA VAL A 279 16.04 9.34 27.69
C VAL A 279 15.35 9.96 26.45
N ASN A 280 15.90 11.08 25.95
CA ASN A 280 15.38 11.83 24.81
C ASN A 280 16.32 11.74 23.60
N ASP A 281 17.11 10.68 23.51
CA ASP A 281 18.05 10.40 22.44
C ASP A 281 17.41 9.64 21.28
N THR A 282 16.15 9.93 21.00
CA THR A 282 15.38 9.30 19.93
C THR A 282 14.78 10.31 18.96
N SER A 283 14.49 9.88 17.72
CA SER A 283 13.82 10.72 16.72
C SER A 283 12.95 9.87 15.79
N SER A 284 11.92 10.48 15.21
CA SER A 284 11.10 9.90 14.13
C SER A 284 11.26 10.63 12.79
N LEU A 285 12.16 11.58 12.69
CA LEU A 285 12.42 12.33 11.47
C LEU A 285 13.16 11.45 10.44
N ALA A 286 12.95 11.73 9.16
CA ALA A 286 13.64 11.01 8.10
C ALA A 286 15.16 11.26 8.12
N ALA A 287 15.58 12.50 8.40
CA ALA A 287 16.98 12.89 8.51
C ALA A 287 17.16 13.77 9.75
N PRO A 288 17.37 13.16 10.93
CA PRO A 288 17.50 13.90 12.18
C PRO A 288 18.90 14.47 12.38
N THR A 289 18.97 15.53 13.21
CA THR A 289 20.23 16.04 13.76
C THR A 289 20.22 15.80 15.26
N TYR A 290 21.32 15.28 15.81
CA TYR A 290 21.49 15.05 17.25
C TYR A 290 22.80 15.64 17.76
N THR A 291 22.74 16.26 18.95
CA THR A 291 23.92 16.81 19.64
C THR A 291 24.28 15.91 20.80
N PHE A 292 25.41 15.23 20.69
CA PHE A 292 25.92 14.34 21.72
C PHE A 292 26.47 15.16 22.94
N PRO A 293 26.30 14.66 24.17
CA PRO A 293 26.71 15.37 25.36
C PRO A 293 28.22 15.47 25.49
N ASP A 294 28.98 14.48 24.98
CA ASP A 294 30.42 14.41 25.06
C ASP A 294 31.04 13.71 23.84
N THR A 295 32.34 13.73 23.75
CA THR A 295 33.11 12.96 22.77
C THR A 295 33.12 11.48 23.14
N GLY A 296 33.10 10.61 22.16
CA GLY A 296 33.06 9.16 22.40
C GLY A 296 32.62 8.33 21.19
N HIS A 297 32.31 7.08 21.46
CA HIS A 297 31.74 6.17 20.48
C HIS A 297 30.28 5.93 20.85
N TYR A 298 29.37 6.24 19.94
CA TYR A 298 27.95 6.06 20.11
C TYR A 298 27.42 5.08 19.08
N THR A 299 26.64 4.10 19.52
CA THR A 299 25.99 3.15 18.62
C THR A 299 24.65 3.70 18.23
N VAL A 300 24.57 4.28 17.04
CA VAL A 300 23.31 4.79 16.49
C VAL A 300 22.54 3.64 15.85
N THR A 301 21.27 3.54 16.21
CA THR A 301 20.33 2.54 15.67
C THR A 301 19.27 3.27 14.84
N LEU A 302 19.10 2.82 13.60
CA LEU A 302 17.96 3.19 12.77
C LEU A 302 17.05 1.98 12.58
N VAL A 303 15.79 2.13 12.94
CA VAL A 303 14.72 1.18 12.62
C VAL A 303 13.79 1.84 11.62
N ILE A 304 13.62 1.23 10.45
CA ILE A 304 12.62 1.64 9.49
C ILE A 304 11.35 0.79 9.64
N ASN A 305 10.19 1.41 9.40
CA ASN A 305 8.87 0.77 9.47
C ASN A 305 8.63 0.01 10.80
N PRO A 306 8.91 0.58 11.97
CA PRO A 306 8.75 -0.10 13.25
C PRO A 306 7.31 -0.62 13.43
N GLY A 307 7.18 -1.89 13.83
CA GLY A 307 5.89 -2.57 14.05
C GLY A 307 5.22 -3.09 12.78
N LEU A 308 5.80 -2.90 11.60
CA LEU A 308 5.32 -3.50 10.36
C LEU A 308 6.09 -4.78 10.02
N VAL A 309 5.54 -5.62 9.14
CA VAL A 309 6.19 -6.87 8.68
C VAL A 309 7.49 -6.60 7.90
N CYS A 310 7.66 -5.39 7.38
CA CYS A 310 8.86 -4.92 6.68
C CYS A 310 9.74 -4.04 7.56
N THR A 311 9.71 -4.22 8.87
CA THR A 311 10.68 -3.57 9.74
C THR A 311 12.08 -4.07 9.43
N ASP A 312 13.02 -3.16 9.35
CA ASP A 312 14.44 -3.51 9.24
C ASP A 312 15.27 -2.56 10.11
N THR A 313 16.47 -2.97 10.47
CA THR A 313 17.28 -2.26 11.46
C THR A 313 18.75 -2.28 11.07
N VAL A 314 19.37 -1.10 11.07
CA VAL A 314 20.81 -0.95 10.96
C VAL A 314 21.37 -0.33 12.23
N ARG A 315 22.58 -0.73 12.61
CA ARG A 315 23.34 -0.18 13.74
C ARG A 315 24.74 0.14 13.30
N GLU A 316 25.14 1.41 13.52
CA GLU A 316 26.47 1.88 13.18
C GLU A 316 27.10 2.62 14.34
N VAL A 317 28.42 2.51 14.47
CA VAL A 317 29.17 3.19 15.52
C VAL A 317 29.75 4.48 14.97
N PHE A 318 29.33 5.59 15.54
CA PHE A 318 29.85 6.92 15.22
C PHE A 318 30.85 7.37 16.28
N ARG A 319 32.01 7.82 15.82
CA ARG A 319 33.02 8.46 16.66
C ARG A 319 32.74 9.94 16.71
N VAL A 320 32.28 10.42 17.85
CA VAL A 320 31.96 11.85 18.10
C VAL A 320 33.20 12.53 18.68
N MET A 321 33.61 13.63 18.08
CA MET A 321 34.76 14.43 18.49
C MET A 321 34.37 15.89 18.59
N ASN A 322 35.19 16.69 19.29
CA ASN A 322 34.99 18.13 19.20
C ASN A 322 35.31 18.62 17.80
N ALA A 323 34.61 19.63 17.34
CA ALA A 323 34.95 20.29 16.09
C ALA A 323 36.39 20.79 16.15
N PRO A 324 37.18 20.60 15.07
CA PRO A 324 38.53 21.13 15.02
C PRO A 324 38.47 22.66 15.21
N ASP A 325 39.21 23.15 16.20
CA ASP A 325 39.41 24.61 16.42
C ASP A 325 40.87 24.91 16.08
N TYR A 326 41.08 25.57 14.97
CA TYR A 326 42.40 25.90 14.49
C TYR A 326 42.45 27.32 13.93
N PHE A 327 43.57 27.98 14.12
CA PHE A 327 43.84 29.27 13.53
C PHE A 327 45.31 29.31 13.02
N ILE A 328 45.54 30.21 12.07
CA ILE A 328 46.87 30.45 11.54
C ILE A 328 47.53 31.57 12.35
N ASP A 329 48.60 31.25 13.03
CA ASP A 329 49.45 32.26 13.69
C ASP A 329 50.53 32.71 12.70
N LYS A 330 50.49 33.98 12.35
CA LYS A 330 51.46 34.61 11.44
C LYS A 330 52.56 35.28 12.25
N GLN A 331 53.74 34.77 12.16
CA GLN A 331 54.92 35.42 12.70
C GLN A 331 55.80 36.00 11.58
N GLY A 332 55.99 37.32 11.60
CA GLY A 332 56.86 38.02 10.64
C GLY A 332 56.81 39.53 10.85
N VAL A 333 57.92 40.21 10.64
CA VAL A 333 58.03 41.67 10.75
C VAL A 333 57.95 42.24 9.32
N PRO A 334 57.07 43.20 9.06
CA PRO A 334 57.00 43.85 7.74
C PRO A 334 58.20 44.71 7.49
N CYS A 335 59.21 44.20 6.79
CA CYS A 335 60.36 44.96 6.29
C CYS A 335 60.71 44.66 4.84
N ILE A 336 61.38 45.52 4.22
CA ILE A 336 61.33 46.02 2.84
C ILE A 336 61.94 45.12 1.73
N GLU A 337 62.63 44.02 1.85
CA GLU A 337 63.19 43.40 0.63
C GLU A 337 63.16 41.87 0.47
N VAL A 338 63.17 41.08 1.50
CA VAL A 338 62.93 39.63 1.41
C VAL A 338 62.30 39.21 2.76
N GLN A 339 61.11 38.64 2.71
CA GLN A 339 60.41 38.30 3.94
C GLN A 339 60.19 36.81 4.03
N ASP A 340 60.77 36.19 5.03
CA ASP A 340 60.43 34.86 5.43
C ASP A 340 59.27 34.94 6.44
N TYR A 341 58.14 34.39 6.05
CA TYR A 341 56.99 34.24 6.94
C TYR A 341 56.96 32.82 7.49
N ARG A 342 56.86 32.72 8.79
CA ARG A 342 56.56 31.46 9.48
C ARG A 342 55.07 31.42 9.76
N PHE A 343 54.46 30.35 9.30
CA PHE A 343 53.09 30.04 9.63
C PHE A 343 53.06 28.83 10.55
N GLU A 344 52.27 28.88 11.59
CA GLU A 344 52.09 27.82 12.55
C GLU A 344 50.58 27.60 12.72
N ALA A 345 50.11 26.38 12.51
CA ALA A 345 48.75 26.01 12.87
C ALA A 345 48.69 25.74 14.37
N LYS A 346 47.77 26.41 15.06
CA LYS A 346 47.51 26.23 16.49
C LYS A 346 46.05 25.90 16.70
N GLY A 347 45.78 25.08 17.69
CA GLY A 347 44.41 24.69 18.04
C GLY A 347 44.35 23.23 18.46
N THR A 348 43.13 22.70 18.48
CA THR A 348 42.86 21.30 18.81
C THR A 348 42.35 20.56 17.59
N ALA A 349 42.92 19.39 17.35
CA ALA A 349 42.44 18.50 16.29
C ALA A 349 42.61 17.05 16.78
N PRO A 350 41.96 16.07 16.11
CA PRO A 350 42.20 14.65 16.36
C PRO A 350 43.69 14.29 16.23
N ILE A 351 44.12 13.30 17.00
CA ILE A 351 45.57 12.90 17.09
C ILE A 351 46.12 12.42 15.72
N ASP A 352 45.24 12.01 14.82
CA ASP A 352 45.53 11.54 13.49
C ASP A 352 45.25 12.57 12.36
N ALA A 353 44.92 13.82 12.74
CA ALA A 353 44.68 14.88 11.78
C ALA A 353 45.95 15.21 10.99
N GLN A 354 45.78 15.40 9.70
CA GLN A 354 46.83 15.86 8.79
C GLN A 354 46.57 17.30 8.41
N ILE A 355 47.62 18.13 8.39
CA ILE A 355 47.55 19.51 7.97
C ILE A 355 48.21 19.65 6.61
N SER A 356 47.48 20.21 5.66
CA SER A 356 47.97 20.57 4.34
C SER A 356 47.94 22.10 4.20
N TRP A 357 49.05 22.68 3.74
CA TRP A 357 49.17 24.11 3.51
C TRP A 357 49.16 24.38 2.02
N ASP A 358 48.29 25.28 1.59
CA ASP A 358 48.29 25.83 0.24
C ASP A 358 48.63 27.34 0.30
N PHE A 359 49.77 27.73 -0.23
CA PHE A 359 50.25 29.11 -0.22
C PHE A 359 49.89 29.86 -1.54
N GLY A 360 49.14 29.19 -2.42
CA GLY A 360 48.72 29.77 -3.70
C GLY A 360 49.84 29.75 -4.77
N SER A 361 49.45 30.05 -6.01
CA SER A 361 50.30 29.93 -7.18
C SER A 361 51.43 31.01 -7.24
N ASN A 362 51.35 32.05 -6.42
CA ASN A 362 52.33 33.17 -6.43
C ASN A 362 53.35 33.07 -5.28
N SER A 363 53.35 31.97 -4.51
CA SER A 363 54.34 31.74 -3.46
C SER A 363 55.55 30.99 -4.01
N ASN A 364 56.73 31.25 -3.46
CA ASN A 364 57.95 30.47 -3.78
C ASN A 364 58.01 29.10 -3.09
N THR A 365 57.00 28.73 -2.30
CA THR A 365 56.88 27.50 -1.57
C THR A 365 55.53 26.83 -1.91
N PHE A 366 55.62 25.61 -2.39
CA PHE A 366 54.42 24.83 -2.74
C PHE A 366 54.11 23.89 -1.62
N GLY A 367 53.03 24.11 -0.95
CA GLY A 367 52.45 23.25 0.10
C GLY A 367 53.40 22.50 1.00
N ALA A 368 53.12 22.45 2.27
CA ALA A 368 53.82 21.64 3.23
C ALA A 368 52.83 20.81 4.06
N THR A 369 53.17 19.60 4.42
CA THR A 369 52.41 18.76 5.32
C THR A 369 53.20 18.55 6.61
N GLY A 370 52.50 18.59 7.76
CA GLY A 370 53.14 18.38 9.04
C GLY A 370 52.12 18.09 10.15
N PRO A 371 52.56 17.52 11.26
CA PRO A 371 51.67 17.30 12.40
C PRO A 371 51.28 18.65 13.04
N LEU A 372 50.07 18.70 13.59
CA LEU A 372 49.66 19.79 14.46
C LEU A 372 50.51 19.77 15.75
N VAL A 373 51.21 20.82 16.05
CA VAL A 373 51.89 20.95 17.34
C VAL A 373 50.91 21.49 18.33
N THR A 374 50.36 20.62 19.20
CA THR A 374 49.59 21.04 20.38
C THR A 374 50.54 21.61 21.41
N GLY A 375 50.40 22.91 21.66
CA GLY A 375 51.08 23.58 22.77
C GLY A 375 50.25 23.54 24.03
#